data_a1caa370d9ce7d3ee8e498fc0569e0a1
#
_entry.id   a1caa370d9ce7d3ee8e498fc0569e0a1
#
_cell.length_a   1.000
_cell.length_b   1.000
_cell.length_c   1.000
_cell.angle_alpha   90.00
_cell.angle_beta   90.00
_cell.angle_gamma   90.00
#
_symmetry.space_group_name_H-M   'P 1'
#
loop_
_entity.id
_entity.type
_entity.pdbx_description
1 polymer ?
#
loop_
_entity_poly.entity_id
_entity_poly.type
_entity_poly.pdbx_seq_one_letter_code
_entity_poly.pdbx_strand_id
1 'polypeptide(L)'
;GSQNPIALLEAGSFINAFDKYIIFIYRIDNDRLYGVRIYQPQANRPTRTIIAQEGEFVKVPNQDQIMLKLINGTSDEPDLKNPNNFYKLNFQNSFVTMNLSKKKGKFEKKPKAMTLDLSLVGNSISEIR
;
A
#
# COMPACT_ATOMS: atom_id res chain seq x y z
N GLY A 1 23.65 10.24 2.09
CA GLY A 1 22.65 10.59 2.98
C GLY A 1 21.47 9.67 3.00
N SER A 2 20.52 10.04 3.77
CA SER A 2 19.34 9.24 3.90
C SER A 2 18.44 9.44 2.69
N GLN A 3 17.79 8.37 2.33
CA GLN A 3 16.85 8.40 1.24
C GLN A 3 15.53 8.99 1.72
N ASN A 4 14.95 9.85 0.93
CA ASN A 4 13.64 10.39 1.23
C ASN A 4 12.58 9.38 0.78
N PRO A 5 11.83 8.75 1.69
CA PRO A 5 10.85 7.74 1.29
C PRO A 5 9.78 8.26 0.34
N ILE A 6 9.44 9.53 0.43
CA ILE A 6 8.43 10.11 -0.46
C ILE A 6 8.90 10.06 -1.90
N ALA A 7 10.20 10.20 -2.13
CA ALA A 7 10.75 10.16 -3.47
C ALA A 7 10.64 8.79 -4.13
N LEU A 8 10.34 7.75 -3.35
CA LEU A 8 10.16 6.42 -3.89
C LEU A 8 8.76 6.20 -4.43
N LEU A 9 7.84 7.12 -4.18
CA LEU A 9 6.48 6.97 -4.65
C LEU A 9 6.36 7.49 -6.07
N GLU A 10 5.81 6.66 -6.93
CA GLU A 10 5.71 6.95 -8.33
C GLU A 10 4.36 6.49 -8.84
N ALA A 11 3.62 7.39 -9.48
CA ALA A 11 2.29 7.05 -9.96
C ALA A 11 2.38 6.06 -11.12
N GLY A 12 1.42 5.16 -11.19
CA GLY A 12 1.29 4.24 -12.30
C GLY A 12 2.13 2.99 -12.20
N SER A 13 2.83 2.78 -11.09
CA SER A 13 3.65 1.60 -10.88
C SER A 13 3.40 1.01 -9.51
N PHE A 14 3.57 -0.29 -9.38
CA PHE A 14 3.51 -0.90 -8.07
C PHE A 14 4.78 -0.58 -7.30
N ILE A 15 4.61 -0.17 -6.06
CA ILE A 15 5.70 0.25 -5.19
C ILE A 15 5.85 -0.77 -4.07
N ASN A 16 7.00 -1.43 -4.00
CA ASN A 16 7.25 -2.42 -2.95
C ASN A 16 8.42 -2.05 -2.05
N ALA A 17 8.72 -0.76 -1.97
CA ALA A 17 9.86 -0.27 -1.17
C ALA A 17 9.60 -0.29 0.34
N PHE A 18 8.37 -0.57 0.76
CA PHE A 18 8.01 -0.53 2.16
C PHE A 18 7.69 -1.92 2.71
N ASP A 19 8.00 -2.13 3.98
CA ASP A 19 7.72 -3.42 4.62
C ASP A 19 6.23 -3.70 4.63
N LYS A 20 5.86 -4.94 4.31
CA LYS A 20 4.50 -5.45 4.46
C LYS A 20 3.47 -4.93 3.46
N TYR A 21 3.81 -3.93 2.69
CA TYR A 21 2.82 -3.31 1.81
C TYR A 21 3.31 -3.18 0.38
N ILE A 22 2.38 -3.31 -0.53
CA ILE A 22 2.57 -2.96 -1.94
C ILE A 22 1.58 -1.85 -2.22
N ILE A 23 2.03 -0.76 -2.82
CA ILE A 23 1.19 0.42 -3.03
C ILE A 23 1.04 0.66 -4.52
N PHE A 24 -0.15 1.07 -4.92
CA PHE A 24 -0.38 1.57 -6.27
C PHE A 24 -1.11 2.89 -6.17
N ILE A 25 -0.60 3.92 -6.88
CA ILE A 25 -1.20 5.25 -6.88
C ILE A 25 -1.44 5.62 -8.33
N TYR A 26 -2.68 6.03 -8.65
CA TYR A 26 -3.00 6.35 -10.04
C TYR A 26 -2.42 7.69 -10.47
N ARG A 27 -2.43 8.69 -9.60
CA ARG A 27 -1.90 10.01 -9.94
C ARG A 27 -1.38 10.71 -8.69
N ILE A 28 -0.29 11.43 -8.83
CA ILE A 28 0.28 12.25 -7.77
C ILE A 28 0.38 13.67 -8.28
N ASP A 29 -0.11 14.63 -7.48
CA ASP A 29 -0.02 16.03 -7.81
C ASP A 29 0.43 16.76 -6.55
N ASN A 30 1.66 17.21 -6.53
CA ASN A 30 2.33 17.77 -5.34
C ASN A 30 2.26 16.73 -4.20
N ASP A 31 1.63 17.08 -3.10
CA ASP A 31 1.53 16.18 -1.96
C ASP A 31 0.24 15.38 -1.94
N ARG A 32 -0.59 15.53 -2.97
CA ARG A 32 -1.89 14.88 -3.01
C ARG A 32 -1.84 13.66 -3.91
N LEU A 33 -2.41 12.58 -3.42
CA LEU A 33 -2.50 11.33 -4.15
C LEU A 33 -3.95 11.13 -4.58
N TYR A 34 -4.12 10.61 -5.78
CA TYR A 34 -5.44 10.35 -6.33
C TYR A 34 -5.54 8.90 -6.76
N GLY A 35 -6.45 8.17 -6.11
CA GLY A 35 -6.59 6.75 -6.36
C GLY A 35 -5.45 5.96 -5.71
N VAL A 36 -5.64 5.53 -4.48
CA VAL A 36 -4.61 4.82 -3.72
C VAL A 36 -5.08 3.40 -3.44
N ARG A 37 -4.23 2.43 -3.72
CA ARG A 37 -4.48 1.05 -3.37
C ARG A 37 -3.29 0.55 -2.58
N ILE A 38 -3.55 -0.03 -1.43
CA ILE A 38 -2.51 -0.60 -0.58
C ILE A 38 -2.85 -2.06 -0.35
N TYR A 39 -1.92 -2.91 -0.72
CA TYR A 39 -2.07 -4.36 -0.60
C TYR A 39 -1.13 -4.86 0.46
N GLN A 40 -1.65 -5.68 1.34
CA GLN A 40 -0.87 -6.30 2.40
C GLN A 40 -0.94 -7.82 2.23
N PRO A 41 0.02 -8.41 1.53
CA PRO A 41 0.07 -9.87 1.42
C PRO A 41 0.27 -10.47 2.79
N GLN A 42 -0.39 -11.57 3.06
CA GLN A 42 -0.28 -12.24 4.34
C GLN A 42 -0.03 -13.72 4.11
N ALA A 43 0.78 -14.30 4.99
CA ALA A 43 1.02 -15.74 4.92
C ALA A 43 -0.25 -16.46 5.32
N ASN A 44 -0.65 -17.44 4.51
CA ASN A 44 -1.80 -18.29 4.82
C ASN A 44 -3.13 -17.57 4.99
N ARG A 45 -3.26 -16.39 4.44
CA ARG A 45 -4.50 -15.60 4.49
C ARG A 45 -4.65 -14.83 3.19
N PRO A 46 -5.87 -14.42 2.86
CA PRO A 46 -6.07 -13.56 1.69
C PRO A 46 -5.35 -12.24 1.87
N THR A 47 -4.95 -11.64 0.76
CA THR A 47 -4.33 -10.31 0.77
C THR A 47 -5.31 -9.29 1.29
N ARG A 48 -4.88 -8.51 2.28
CA ARG A 48 -5.68 -7.40 2.78
C ARG A 48 -5.53 -6.23 1.83
N THR A 49 -6.61 -5.55 1.53
CA THR A 49 -6.60 -4.44 0.57
C THR A 49 -7.25 -3.20 1.17
N ILE A 50 -6.59 -2.07 0.99
CA ILE A 50 -7.12 -0.77 1.38
C ILE A 50 -7.22 0.05 0.09
N ILE A 51 -8.37 0.64 -0.15
CA ILE A 51 -8.60 1.45 -1.34
C ILE A 51 -9.12 2.80 -0.89
N ALA A 52 -8.53 3.88 -1.40
CA ALA A 52 -8.96 5.22 -1.05
C ALA A 52 -9.05 6.07 -2.31
N GLN A 53 -9.99 7.00 -2.32
CA GLN A 53 -10.15 7.91 -3.45
C GLN A 53 -8.99 8.90 -3.51
N GLU A 54 -8.54 9.37 -2.36
CA GLU A 54 -7.46 10.32 -2.27
C GLU A 54 -6.58 10.04 -1.08
N GLY A 55 -5.43 10.65 -1.07
CA GLY A 55 -4.53 10.57 0.06
C GLY A 55 -3.60 11.77 0.07
N GLU A 56 -2.94 11.95 1.20
CA GLU A 56 -1.93 12.98 1.29
C GLU A 56 -0.84 12.54 2.23
N PHE A 57 0.36 13.07 1.99
CA PHE A 57 1.49 12.75 2.84
C PHE A 57 1.41 13.55 4.14
N VAL A 58 1.69 12.89 5.23
CA VAL A 58 1.81 13.52 6.52
C VAL A 58 3.27 13.41 6.95
N LYS A 59 3.87 14.52 7.33
CA LYS A 59 5.26 14.49 7.74
C LYS A 59 5.40 13.78 9.07
N VAL A 60 6.40 12.92 9.17
CA VAL A 60 6.74 12.25 10.40
C VAL A 60 8.20 12.49 10.70
N PRO A 61 8.61 12.50 11.96
CA PRO A 61 10.00 12.78 12.29
C PRO A 61 10.99 11.68 11.87
N ASN A 62 10.51 10.48 11.69
CA ASN A 62 11.38 9.37 11.33
C ASN A 62 11.62 9.34 9.83
N GLN A 63 12.89 9.35 9.41
CA GLN A 63 13.24 9.40 8.01
C GLN A 63 12.99 8.10 7.25
N ASP A 64 12.82 7.01 7.97
CA ASP A 64 12.60 5.71 7.35
C ASP A 64 11.13 5.35 7.25
N GLN A 65 10.26 6.32 7.50
CA GLN A 65 8.83 6.08 7.47
C GLN A 65 8.10 7.10 6.63
N ILE A 66 6.96 6.69 6.12
CA ILE A 66 6.00 7.64 5.58
C ILE A 66 4.67 7.39 6.28
N MET A 67 3.88 8.42 6.40
CA MET A 67 2.51 8.29 6.85
C MET A 67 1.61 8.86 5.78
N LEU A 68 0.61 8.10 5.42
CA LEU A 68 -0.39 8.55 4.46
C LEU A 68 -1.71 8.73 5.18
N LYS A 69 -2.35 9.86 4.93
CA LYS A 69 -3.73 10.07 5.33
C LYS A 69 -4.57 9.69 4.12
N LEU A 70 -5.35 8.64 4.27
CA LEU A 70 -6.20 8.16 3.21
C LEU A 70 -7.60 8.73 3.41
N ILE A 71 -8.22 9.13 2.31
CA ILE A 71 -9.48 9.86 2.35
C ILE A 71 -10.52 9.12 1.51
N ASN A 72 -11.66 8.88 2.13
CA ASN A 72 -12.80 8.24 1.49
C ASN A 72 -12.48 6.89 0.86
N GLY A 73 -12.50 5.88 1.67
CA GLY A 73 -12.13 4.57 1.17
C GLY A 73 -12.72 3.42 1.96
N THR A 74 -12.17 2.26 1.67
CA THR A 74 -12.56 1.02 2.34
C THR A 74 -11.29 0.26 2.71
N SER A 75 -11.39 -0.55 3.76
CA SER A 75 -10.33 -1.47 4.09
C SER A 75 -10.92 -2.82 4.41
N ASP A 76 -10.18 -3.87 4.09
CA ASP A 76 -10.55 -5.22 4.48
C ASP A 76 -10.10 -5.43 5.91
N GLU A 77 -11.02 -5.88 6.76
CA GLU A 77 -10.71 -6.14 8.15
C GLU A 77 -10.95 -7.61 8.44
N PRO A 78 -10.08 -8.26 9.21
CA PRO A 78 -10.26 -9.68 9.50
C PRO A 78 -11.46 -9.88 10.41
N ASP A 79 -12.19 -10.94 10.14
CA ASP A 79 -13.27 -11.35 11.01
C ASP A 79 -12.65 -12.11 12.18
N LEU A 80 -12.87 -11.62 13.39
CA LEU A 80 -12.27 -12.22 14.57
C LEU A 80 -12.75 -13.64 14.81
N LYS A 81 -13.96 -13.96 14.40
CA LYS A 81 -14.49 -15.30 14.58
C LYS A 81 -14.06 -16.24 13.49
N ASN A 82 -13.73 -15.71 12.32
CA ASN A 82 -13.40 -16.53 11.18
C ASN A 82 -12.23 -15.88 10.45
N PRO A 83 -11.00 -16.10 10.91
CA PRO A 83 -9.83 -15.34 10.44
C PRO A 83 -9.53 -15.43 8.95
N ASN A 84 -10.13 -16.38 8.25
CA ASN A 84 -9.93 -16.48 6.82
C ASN A 84 -10.88 -15.59 6.03
N ASN A 85 -11.82 -14.96 6.71
CA ASN A 85 -12.76 -14.06 6.07
C ASN A 85 -12.48 -12.64 6.46
N PHE A 86 -12.81 -11.71 5.55
CA PHE A 86 -12.69 -10.29 5.80
C PHE A 86 -14.05 -9.64 5.62
N TYR A 87 -14.27 -8.54 6.32
CA TYR A 87 -15.38 -7.66 6.03
C TYR A 87 -14.83 -6.31 5.65
N LYS A 88 -15.59 -5.53 4.90
CA LYS A 88 -15.15 -4.23 4.46
C LYS A 88 -15.56 -3.15 5.43
N LEU A 89 -14.61 -2.31 5.79
CA LEU A 89 -14.85 -1.17 6.66
C LEU A 89 -14.73 0.09 5.80
N ASN A 90 -15.78 0.90 5.80
CA ASN A 90 -15.74 2.18 5.11
C ASN A 90 -15.17 3.23 6.04
N PHE A 91 -14.38 4.14 5.49
CA PHE A 91 -13.80 5.22 6.30
C PHE A 91 -13.81 6.52 5.52
N GLN A 92 -13.87 7.63 6.26
CA GLN A 92 -13.66 8.95 5.69
C GLN A 92 -12.19 9.32 5.73
N ASN A 93 -11.54 8.98 6.81
CA ASN A 93 -10.10 9.20 6.98
C ASN A 93 -9.48 7.99 7.64
N SER A 94 -8.31 7.62 7.17
CA SER A 94 -7.53 6.54 7.79
C SER A 94 -6.06 6.85 7.62
N PHE A 95 -5.27 6.58 8.64
CA PHE A 95 -3.83 6.84 8.59
C PHE A 95 -3.09 5.52 8.50
N VAL A 96 -2.13 5.45 7.58
CA VAL A 96 -1.30 4.26 7.44
C VAL A 96 0.15 4.71 7.51
N THR A 97 0.90 4.09 8.41
CA THR A 97 2.33 4.34 8.54
C THR A 97 3.07 3.15 7.98
N MET A 98 4.04 3.42 7.11
CA MET A 98 4.80 2.35 6.46
C MET A 98 6.28 2.61 6.64
N ASN A 99 7.01 1.53 6.91
CA ASN A 99 8.44 1.60 7.12
C ASN A 99 9.17 1.25 5.84
N LEU A 100 10.20 2.02 5.52
CA LEU A 100 11.06 1.71 4.40
C LEU A 100 11.71 0.36 4.63
N SER A 101 11.67 -0.50 3.63
CA SER A 101 12.27 -1.82 3.74
C SER A 101 13.77 -1.73 3.58
N LYS A 102 14.50 -2.15 4.57
CA LYS A 102 15.95 -2.16 4.50
C LYS A 102 16.49 -3.28 3.62
N LYS A 103 15.73 -4.36 3.55
CA LYS A 103 16.17 -5.48 2.76
C LYS A 103 15.89 -5.30 1.30
N LYS A 104 14.83 -4.59 0.98
CA LYS A 104 14.39 -4.49 -0.39
C LYS A 104 14.85 -3.28 -1.11
N GLY A 105 15.48 -2.38 -0.43
CA GLY A 105 15.89 -1.13 -1.03
C GLY A 105 16.78 -1.26 -2.21
N LYS A 106 17.34 -2.43 -2.45
CA LYS A 106 18.19 -2.60 -3.54
C LYS A 106 17.66 -3.33 -4.66
N PHE A 107 16.48 -3.87 -4.61
CA PHE A 107 16.11 -4.64 -5.71
C PHE A 107 14.96 -4.19 -6.37
N GLU A 108 14.69 -2.97 -6.31
CA GLU A 108 13.64 -2.36 -7.01
C GLU A 108 13.75 -2.59 -8.47
N LYS A 109 14.87 -3.01 -8.92
CA LYS A 109 15.05 -3.29 -10.28
C LYS A 109 14.78 -4.73 -10.63
N LYS A 110 14.09 -5.44 -9.80
CA LYS A 110 13.77 -6.81 -10.10
C LYS A 110 12.35 -6.93 -10.58
N PRO A 111 12.09 -6.61 -11.81
CA PRO A 111 10.73 -6.66 -12.35
C PRO A 111 10.12 -8.03 -12.27
N LYS A 112 10.95 -9.09 -12.29
CA LYS A 112 10.43 -10.42 -12.23
C LYS A 112 9.79 -10.75 -10.90
N ALA A 113 10.42 -10.34 -9.82
CA ALA A 113 9.86 -10.54 -8.50
C ALA A 113 8.59 -9.72 -8.35
N MET A 114 8.59 -8.52 -8.88
CA MET A 114 7.39 -7.71 -8.87
C MET A 114 6.28 -8.37 -9.66
N THR A 115 6.61 -9.01 -10.76
CA THR A 115 5.61 -9.69 -11.57
C THR A 115 4.93 -10.80 -10.81
N LEU A 116 5.69 -11.55 -10.02
CA LEU A 116 5.11 -12.61 -9.22
C LEU A 116 4.18 -12.04 -8.15
N ASP A 117 4.61 -10.96 -7.52
CA ASP A 117 3.78 -10.30 -6.53
C ASP A 117 2.52 -9.76 -7.17
N LEU A 118 2.64 -9.24 -8.39
CA LEU A 118 1.51 -8.72 -9.11
C LEU A 118 0.48 -9.78 -9.42
N SER A 119 0.91 -11.01 -9.65
CA SER A 119 -0.06 -12.04 -9.93
C SER A 119 -0.96 -12.30 -8.72
N LEU A 120 -0.44 -12.26 -7.52
CA LEU A 120 -1.25 -12.39 -6.32
C LEU A 120 -2.13 -11.18 -6.11
N VAL A 121 -1.56 -10.02 -6.33
CA VAL A 121 -2.29 -8.78 -6.20
C VAL A 121 -3.36 -8.70 -7.29
N GLY A 122 -3.04 -9.19 -8.47
CA GLY A 122 -4.00 -9.22 -9.57
C GLY A 122 -5.23 -10.02 -9.24
N ASN A 123 -5.07 -11.12 -8.53
CA ASN A 123 -6.22 -11.90 -8.12
C ASN A 123 -7.07 -11.12 -7.13
N SER A 124 -6.46 -10.40 -6.21
CA SER A 124 -7.20 -9.55 -5.30
C SER A 124 -7.96 -8.46 -6.04
N ILE A 125 -7.32 -7.85 -7.02
CA ILE A 125 -7.96 -6.82 -7.80
C ILE A 125 -9.13 -7.39 -8.59
N SER A 126 -8.97 -8.58 -9.11
CA SER A 126 -10.05 -9.22 -9.85
C SER A 126 -11.26 -9.46 -8.96
N GLU A 127 -11.03 -9.81 -7.74
CA GLU A 127 -12.12 -10.02 -6.80
C GLU A 127 -12.86 -8.75 -6.46
N ILE A 128 -12.17 -7.64 -6.48
CA ILE A 128 -12.76 -6.36 -6.15
C ILE A 128 -13.69 -5.87 -7.24
N ARG A 129 -13.42 -6.25 -8.46
CA ARG A 129 -14.27 -5.86 -9.56
C ARG A 129 -15.55 -6.63 -9.57
#